data_91d66030807ee5a337398992f8553f61
#
_entry.id   91d66030807ee5a337398992f8553f61
#
_cell.length_a   1.000
_cell.length_b   1.000
_cell.length_c   1.000
_cell.angle_alpha   90.00
_cell.angle_beta   90.00
_cell.angle_gamma   90.00
#
_symmetry.space_group_name_H-M   'P 1'
#
loop_
_entity.id
_entity.type
_entity.pdbx_description
1 polymer ?
#
loop_
_entity_poly.entity_id
_entity_poly.type
_entity_poly.pdbx_seq_one_letter_code
_entity_poly.pdbx_strand_id
1 'polypeptide(L)'
;MAKIANTQALTITRQLGKTTRAQESSTRKLASGKRVNSASDDAASLGISAKLNATIRSRGQAHRNANDAISIVQTIEGSLKEINSSVVRIRELAIHSASDTVSNNE
;
A
#
# COMPACT_ATOMS: atom_id res chain seq x y z
N MET A 1 -0.87 -27.97 -66.02
CA MET A 1 -1.93 -27.77 -64.96
C MET A 1 -1.74 -26.42 -64.33
N ALA A 2 -2.62 -25.46 -64.61
CA ALA A 2 -2.56 -24.13 -64.01
C ALA A 2 -2.96 -24.27 -62.55
N LYS A 3 -2.02 -23.97 -61.66
CA LYS A 3 -2.33 -23.71 -60.23
C LYS A 3 -3.14 -22.43 -60.17
N ILE A 4 -4.48 -22.53 -60.13
CA ILE A 4 -5.32 -21.40 -59.75
C ILE A 4 -5.04 -21.19 -58.26
N ALA A 5 -4.09 -20.25 -57.99
CA ALA A 5 -3.89 -19.82 -56.62
C ALA A 5 -5.17 -19.11 -56.18
N ASN A 6 -5.92 -19.72 -55.30
CA ASN A 6 -7.18 -19.17 -54.81
C ASN A 6 -6.83 -18.00 -53.83
N THR A 7 -6.42 -16.90 -54.43
CA THR A 7 -6.03 -15.67 -53.73
C THR A 7 -7.16 -15.13 -52.85
N GLN A 8 -8.40 -15.36 -53.23
CA GLN A 8 -9.59 -14.98 -52.46
C GLN A 8 -9.69 -15.81 -51.18
N ALA A 9 -9.51 -17.14 -51.25
CA ALA A 9 -9.52 -17.97 -50.05
C ALA A 9 -8.40 -17.61 -49.10
N LEU A 10 -7.21 -17.32 -49.63
CA LEU A 10 -6.09 -16.87 -48.82
C LEU A 10 -6.36 -15.53 -48.14
N THR A 11 -7.01 -14.60 -48.81
CA THR A 11 -7.39 -13.29 -48.31
C THR A 11 -8.45 -13.45 -47.20
N ILE A 12 -9.44 -14.29 -47.39
CA ILE A 12 -10.49 -14.57 -46.39
C ILE A 12 -9.87 -15.20 -45.13
N THR A 13 -8.97 -16.19 -45.31
CA THR A 13 -8.29 -16.82 -44.16
C THR A 13 -7.45 -15.82 -43.36
N ARG A 14 -6.75 -14.90 -44.02
CA ARG A 14 -5.99 -13.83 -43.37
C ARG A 14 -6.91 -12.86 -42.64
N GLN A 15 -8.05 -12.50 -43.23
CA GLN A 15 -9.02 -11.59 -42.62
C GLN A 15 -9.70 -12.25 -41.41
N LEU A 16 -10.06 -13.52 -41.52
CA LEU A 16 -10.58 -14.29 -40.40
C LEU A 16 -9.58 -14.35 -39.22
N GLY A 17 -8.31 -14.64 -39.49
CA GLY A 17 -7.27 -14.63 -38.48
C GLY A 17 -7.08 -13.27 -37.79
N LYS A 18 -7.20 -12.14 -38.54
CA LYS A 18 -7.17 -10.81 -37.95
C LYS A 18 -8.37 -10.54 -37.04
N THR A 19 -9.56 -10.91 -37.49
CA THR A 19 -10.80 -10.71 -36.72
C THR A 19 -10.81 -11.54 -35.44
N THR A 20 -10.40 -12.80 -35.50
CA THR A 20 -10.27 -13.66 -34.30
C THR A 20 -9.31 -13.07 -33.28
N ARG A 21 -8.13 -12.62 -33.69
CA ARG A 21 -7.16 -11.96 -32.78
C ARG A 21 -7.71 -10.66 -32.17
N ALA A 22 -8.42 -9.86 -32.95
CA ALA A 22 -9.05 -8.63 -32.44
C ALA A 22 -10.13 -8.96 -31.40
N GLN A 23 -10.94 -10.00 -31.66
CA GLN A 23 -11.97 -10.46 -30.75
C GLN A 23 -11.37 -11.03 -29.44
N GLU A 24 -10.33 -11.84 -29.50
CA GLU A 24 -9.59 -12.34 -28.33
C GLU A 24 -9.01 -11.19 -27.51
N SER A 25 -8.43 -10.18 -28.14
CA SER A 25 -7.91 -8.98 -27.46
C SER A 25 -9.04 -8.23 -26.74
N SER A 26 -10.16 -8.00 -27.40
CA SER A 26 -11.31 -7.33 -26.83
C SER A 26 -11.90 -8.10 -25.65
N THR A 27 -12.04 -9.42 -25.79
CA THR A 27 -12.52 -10.31 -24.72
C THR A 27 -11.61 -10.27 -23.50
N ARG A 28 -10.28 -10.31 -23.69
CA ARG A 28 -9.31 -10.15 -22.59
C ARG A 28 -9.44 -8.82 -21.88
N LYS A 29 -9.61 -7.70 -22.63
CA LYS A 29 -9.79 -6.37 -22.06
C LYS A 29 -11.10 -6.27 -21.26
N LEU A 30 -12.19 -6.84 -21.76
CA LEU A 30 -13.46 -6.89 -21.07
C LEU A 30 -13.40 -7.75 -19.79
N ALA A 31 -12.82 -8.94 -19.90
CA ALA A 31 -12.70 -9.86 -18.76
C ALA A 31 -11.83 -9.29 -17.61
N SER A 32 -10.78 -8.54 -17.94
CA SER A 32 -9.89 -7.92 -16.95
C SER A 32 -10.38 -6.56 -16.46
N GLY A 33 -11.32 -5.91 -17.17
CA GLY A 33 -11.72 -4.53 -16.93
C GLY A 33 -10.60 -3.50 -17.18
N LYS A 34 -9.49 -3.91 -17.82
CA LYS A 34 -8.33 -3.06 -18.08
C LYS A 34 -8.10 -2.88 -19.58
N ARG A 35 -7.84 -1.64 -20.00
CA ARG A 35 -7.51 -1.31 -21.39
C ARG A 35 -6.16 -1.87 -21.83
N VAL A 36 -5.17 -1.92 -20.90
CA VAL A 36 -3.81 -2.41 -21.10
C VAL A 36 -3.62 -3.62 -20.22
N ASN A 37 -3.42 -4.81 -20.82
CA ASN A 37 -3.25 -6.08 -20.11
C ASN A 37 -1.84 -6.66 -20.27
N SER A 38 -1.18 -6.32 -21.37
CA SER A 38 0.14 -6.87 -21.69
C SER A 38 1.06 -5.76 -22.19
N ALA A 39 2.37 -6.02 -22.14
CA ALA A 39 3.37 -5.10 -22.67
C ALA A 39 3.22 -4.88 -24.18
N SER A 40 2.59 -5.82 -24.90
CA SER A 40 2.28 -5.69 -26.34
C SER A 40 1.14 -4.70 -26.60
N ASP A 41 0.27 -4.43 -25.62
CA ASP A 41 -0.79 -3.44 -25.78
C ASP A 41 -0.23 -2.01 -25.63
N ASP A 42 0.56 -1.77 -24.57
CA ASP A 42 1.23 -0.49 -24.28
C ASP A 42 2.27 -0.68 -23.17
N ALA A 43 3.54 -0.81 -23.55
CA ALA A 43 4.63 -1.01 -22.60
C ALA A 43 4.85 0.20 -21.68
N ALA A 44 4.67 1.42 -22.20
CA ALA A 44 4.86 2.65 -21.44
C ALA A 44 3.79 2.79 -20.34
N SER A 45 2.52 2.62 -20.71
CA SER A 45 1.41 2.67 -19.74
C SER A 45 1.48 1.56 -18.72
N LEU A 46 1.95 0.36 -19.09
CA LEU A 46 2.15 -0.74 -18.15
C LEU A 46 3.24 -0.42 -17.12
N GLY A 47 4.37 0.15 -17.56
CA GLY A 47 5.43 0.60 -16.67
C GLY A 47 4.98 1.68 -15.68
N ILE A 48 4.24 2.68 -16.16
CA ILE A 48 3.66 3.74 -15.33
C ILE A 48 2.69 3.14 -14.31
N SER A 49 1.82 2.23 -14.73
CA SER A 49 0.86 1.55 -13.84
C SER A 49 1.55 0.74 -12.76
N ALA A 50 2.62 0.01 -13.10
CA ALA A 50 3.42 -0.74 -12.13
C ALA A 50 4.08 0.19 -11.10
N LYS A 51 4.68 1.30 -11.55
CA LYS A 51 5.28 2.32 -10.69
C LYS A 51 4.24 2.97 -9.76
N LEU A 52 3.06 3.28 -10.29
CA LEU A 52 1.97 3.87 -9.53
C LEU A 52 1.46 2.92 -8.43
N ASN A 53 1.28 1.63 -8.78
CA ASN A 53 0.89 0.60 -7.82
C ASN A 53 1.95 0.43 -6.70
N ALA A 54 3.24 0.44 -7.04
CA ALA A 54 4.31 0.42 -6.06
C ALA A 54 4.25 1.62 -5.12
N THR A 55 4.03 2.83 -5.67
CA THR A 55 3.89 4.07 -4.89
C THR A 55 2.67 4.02 -3.96
N ILE A 56 1.53 3.52 -4.42
CA ILE A 56 0.32 3.36 -3.60
C ILE A 56 0.58 2.42 -2.43
N ARG A 57 1.21 1.27 -2.67
CA ARG A 57 1.57 0.30 -1.62
C ARG A 57 2.55 0.89 -0.61
N SER A 58 3.57 1.61 -1.09
CA SER A 58 4.55 2.30 -0.25
C SER A 58 3.89 3.35 0.66
N ARG A 59 2.99 4.17 0.10
CA ARG A 59 2.22 5.16 0.88
C ARG A 59 1.30 4.50 1.91
N GLY A 60 0.66 3.39 1.56
CA GLY A 60 -0.14 2.60 2.49
C GLY A 60 0.69 2.06 3.66
N GLN A 61 1.92 1.61 3.40
CA GLN A 61 2.83 1.18 4.45
C GLN A 61 3.32 2.35 5.31
N ALA A 62 3.67 3.48 4.70
CA ALA A 62 4.06 4.68 5.43
C ALA A 62 2.95 5.18 6.36
N HIS A 63 1.69 5.12 5.92
CA HIS A 63 0.54 5.46 6.76
C HIS A 63 0.41 4.52 7.97
N ARG A 64 0.59 3.22 7.78
CA ARG A 64 0.59 2.27 8.90
C ARG A 64 1.72 2.55 9.87
N ASN A 65 2.94 2.75 9.37
CA ASN A 65 4.11 3.07 10.21
C ASN A 65 3.91 4.37 11.00
N ALA A 66 3.23 5.37 10.41
CA ALA A 66 2.89 6.61 11.12
C ALA A 66 1.89 6.38 12.25
N ASN A 67 0.89 5.54 12.05
CA ASN A 67 -0.07 5.17 13.10
C ASN A 67 0.60 4.37 14.23
N ASP A 68 1.51 3.46 13.87
CA ASP A 68 2.30 2.71 14.85
C ASP A 68 3.18 3.65 15.68
N ALA A 69 3.82 4.62 15.04
CA ALA A 69 4.62 5.64 15.72
C ALA A 69 3.77 6.50 16.69
N ILE A 70 2.57 6.89 16.27
CA ILE A 70 1.63 7.62 17.15
C ILE A 70 1.27 6.77 18.37
N SER A 71 1.00 5.47 18.19
CA SER A 71 0.68 4.56 19.30
C SER A 71 1.83 4.42 20.28
N ILE A 72 3.07 4.39 19.78
CA ILE A 72 4.27 4.38 20.63
C ILE A 72 4.39 5.67 21.42
N VAL A 73 4.21 6.82 20.76
CA VAL A 73 4.25 8.13 21.44
C VAL A 73 3.19 8.22 22.54
N GLN A 74 1.95 7.78 22.28
CA GLN A 74 0.88 7.76 23.29
C GLN A 74 1.25 6.87 24.50
N THR A 75 1.89 5.74 24.26
CA THR A 75 2.38 4.87 25.34
C THR A 75 3.46 5.55 26.16
N ILE A 76 4.39 6.24 25.51
CA ILE A 76 5.45 7.00 26.18
C ILE A 76 4.86 8.15 26.99
N GLU A 77 3.90 8.90 26.44
CA GLU A 77 3.20 9.98 27.14
C GLU A 77 2.50 9.46 28.40
N GLY A 78 1.84 8.31 28.33
CA GLY A 78 1.24 7.63 29.48
C GLY A 78 2.26 7.32 30.57
N SER A 79 3.38 6.71 30.20
CA SER A 79 4.47 6.37 31.12
C SER A 79 5.13 7.60 31.74
N LEU A 80 5.36 8.67 30.97
CA LEU A 80 5.90 9.92 31.47
C LEU A 80 4.97 10.60 32.47
N LYS A 81 3.65 10.53 32.23
CA LYS A 81 2.64 11.05 33.16
C LYS A 81 2.69 10.31 34.51
N GLU A 82 2.86 9.01 34.50
CA GLU A 82 2.99 8.19 35.71
C GLU A 82 4.32 8.50 36.46
N ILE A 83 5.43 8.63 35.74
CA ILE A 83 6.70 9.04 36.30
C ILE A 83 6.57 10.41 36.97
N ASN A 84 5.94 11.39 36.28
CA ASN A 84 5.75 12.71 36.83
C ASN A 84 4.91 12.68 38.12
N SER A 85 3.83 11.90 38.14
CA SER A 85 3.01 11.75 39.36
C SER A 85 3.80 11.13 40.52
N SER A 86 4.66 10.15 40.23
CA SER A 86 5.55 9.52 41.21
C SER A 86 6.59 10.51 41.76
N VAL A 87 7.19 11.34 40.88
CA VAL A 87 8.13 12.39 41.31
C VAL A 87 7.46 13.44 42.18
N VAL A 88 6.23 13.86 41.85
CA VAL A 88 5.45 14.78 42.71
C VAL A 88 5.20 14.16 44.06
N ARG A 89 4.83 12.88 44.12
CA ARG A 89 4.61 12.15 45.36
C ARG A 89 5.88 12.02 46.22
N ILE A 90 7.02 11.73 45.60
CA ILE A 90 8.32 11.71 46.29
C ILE A 90 8.64 13.08 46.88
N ARG A 91 8.38 14.16 46.12
CA ARG A 91 8.56 15.53 46.61
C ARG A 91 7.68 15.84 47.81
N GLU A 92 6.40 15.48 47.76
CA GLU A 92 5.49 15.63 48.87
C GLU A 92 5.96 14.90 50.13
N LEU A 93 6.40 13.63 49.98
CA LEU A 93 6.91 12.84 51.08
C LEU A 93 8.22 13.42 51.64
N ALA A 94 9.11 13.94 50.78
CA ALA A 94 10.34 14.61 51.21
C ALA A 94 10.06 15.88 52.02
N ILE A 95 9.10 16.69 51.59
CA ILE A 95 8.67 17.90 52.32
C ILE A 95 8.02 17.49 53.65
N HIS A 96 7.17 16.46 53.64
CA HIS A 96 6.54 15.95 54.86
C HIS A 96 7.56 15.42 55.88
N SER A 97 8.55 14.67 55.41
CA SER A 97 9.67 14.16 56.23
C SER A 97 10.60 15.24 56.77
N ALA A 98 10.71 16.38 56.06
CA ALA A 98 11.52 17.53 56.48
C ALA A 98 10.76 18.43 57.49
N SER A 99 9.45 18.23 57.67
CA SER A 99 8.68 18.93 58.70
C SER A 99 8.85 18.24 60.05
N ASP A 100 9.18 19.01 61.09
CA ASP A 100 9.43 18.55 62.47
C ASP A 100 8.22 17.85 63.16
N THR A 101 7.12 17.66 62.43
CA THR A 101 5.87 17.06 62.93
C THR A 101 5.82 15.54 62.79
N VAL A 102 6.80 14.91 62.15
CA VAL A 102 6.85 13.45 61.97
C VAL A 102 7.90 12.88 62.94
N SER A 103 7.43 12.11 63.94
CA SER A 103 8.29 11.35 64.86
C SER A 103 9.04 10.26 64.09
N ASN A 104 10.36 10.13 64.35
CA ASN A 104 11.24 9.09 63.77
C ASN A 104 10.92 7.65 64.22
N ASN A 105 9.77 7.41 64.90
CA ASN A 105 9.43 6.13 65.54
C ASN A 105 8.19 5.47 64.94
N GLU A 106 7.69 5.87 63.72
CA GLU A 106 6.61 5.16 63.01
C GLU A 106 7.11 4.49 61.73
#